data_fff4ca487eed1f65130f9ae3b50b6d1b
#
_entry.id   fff4ca487eed1f65130f9ae3b50b6d1b
#
_cell.length_a   1.000
_cell.length_b   1.000
_cell.length_c   1.000
_cell.angle_alpha   90.00
_cell.angle_beta   90.00
_cell.angle_gamma   90.00
#
_symmetry.space_group_name_H-M   'P 1'
#
loop_
_entity.id
_entity.type
_entity.pdbx_description
1 polymer ?
#
loop_
_entity_poly.entity_id
_entity_poly.type
_entity_poly.pdbx_seq_one_letter_code
_entity_poly.pdbx_strand_id
1 'polypeptide(L)'
;MNRRDLLKTGLTLAGGSLLASNASANNLTQQTPTPNTLANASPGRRKLGKLEVSSIGLGVQNMPRTYETTIPSRPEMLNIIRKAYDHGVTLFDTAEAYGPFESERILGDAIAPFRNKVVIETKYGWNIDQKTGQRLPGLNSRPEHIKEVVEGMLKRLRTDRIDLLYQHRVDPAVPIEDVVGAIKDLINQGKVLHYGLSEPGAQTVRRAHAIHPVTAIQNEYSLLWRGTEKVILPLCEELGIGFVCWSPLGVGFLTGAIDENTGFAPGDIRGMETRFSRENLPNNLALVNLVKKWASQKEATPAQISLAWLLAQKPWIVPIPGTTQMAHMLENVGTNDVKFTADDLKQFNQELAGISIKGLRLPEFVLNFSDVEAPAKL
;
A
#
# COMPACT_ATOMS: atom_id res chain seq x y z
N MET A 1 -33.33 0.66 7.57
CA MET A 1 -32.38 1.77 7.63
C MET A 1 -31.98 2.11 6.20
N ASN A 2 -32.21 3.35 5.78
CA ASN A 2 -32.12 3.76 4.38
C ASN A 2 -30.67 4.05 3.99
N ARG A 3 -30.25 3.68 2.78
CA ARG A 3 -28.87 3.85 2.24
C ARG A 3 -28.30 5.29 2.34
N ARG A 4 -29.16 6.28 2.60
CA ARG A 4 -28.76 7.70 2.73
C ARG A 4 -28.17 8.08 4.09
N ASP A 5 -28.39 7.30 5.12
CA ASP A 5 -27.97 7.67 6.49
C ASP A 5 -26.57 7.18 6.87
N LEU A 6 -26.02 6.21 6.12
CA LEU A 6 -24.68 5.66 6.37
C LEU A 6 -23.52 6.60 5.93
N LEU A 7 -23.84 7.60 5.12
CA LEU A 7 -22.83 8.54 4.56
C LEU A 7 -22.68 9.84 5.37
N LYS A 8 -23.49 10.05 6.42
CA LYS A 8 -23.51 11.29 7.21
C LYS A 8 -22.87 11.22 8.58
N THR A 9 -22.39 10.04 9.02
CA THR A 9 -21.76 9.91 10.33
C THR A 9 -20.28 10.32 10.29
N GLY A 10 -20.05 11.62 10.32
CA GLY A 10 -18.83 12.19 10.83
C GLY A 10 -18.82 11.98 12.34
N LEU A 11 -17.94 11.13 12.87
CA LEU A 11 -17.80 10.88 14.30
C LEU A 11 -17.21 12.12 14.99
N THR A 12 -18.03 12.78 15.78
CA THR A 12 -17.60 13.60 16.93
C THR A 12 -17.47 12.68 18.13
N LEU A 13 -16.28 12.54 18.66
CA LEU A 13 -16.01 11.81 19.90
C LEU A 13 -15.97 12.77 21.08
N ALA A 14 -16.92 12.58 22.00
CA ALA A 14 -16.82 13.06 23.38
C ALA A 14 -16.26 11.94 24.26
N GLY A 15 -15.37 12.32 25.18
CA GLY A 15 -14.60 11.41 26.01
C GLY A 15 -15.42 10.72 27.12
N GLY A 16 -14.91 9.60 27.58
CA GLY A 16 -15.36 8.87 28.76
C GLY A 16 -14.27 7.96 29.28
N SER A 17 -14.00 8.10 30.58
CA SER A 17 -12.84 7.60 31.31
C SER A 17 -12.80 6.11 31.56
N LEU A 18 -11.57 5.57 31.53
CA LEU A 18 -10.91 4.51 32.29
C LEU A 18 -11.71 3.55 33.20
N LEU A 19 -11.52 2.26 32.94
CA LEU A 19 -11.25 1.26 33.98
C LEU A 19 -10.25 0.23 33.42
N ALA A 20 -9.11 0.14 34.09
CA ALA A 20 -8.07 -0.83 33.81
C ALA A 20 -8.44 -2.21 34.37
N SER A 21 -8.35 -3.25 33.55
CA SER A 21 -8.30 -4.63 34.03
C SER A 21 -7.02 -5.27 33.51
N ASN A 22 -6.15 -5.66 34.44
CA ASN A 22 -4.92 -6.42 34.21
C ASN A 22 -5.28 -7.81 33.68
N ALA A 23 -4.91 -8.09 32.45
CA ALA A 23 -4.83 -9.45 31.93
C ALA A 23 -3.35 -9.81 31.78
N SER A 24 -2.93 -10.84 32.48
CA SER A 24 -1.57 -11.39 32.48
C SER A 24 -1.20 -11.89 31.08
N ALA A 25 -0.17 -11.32 30.52
CA ALA A 25 0.43 -11.77 29.26
C ALA A 25 1.24 -13.06 29.51
N ASN A 26 0.83 -14.17 28.94
CA ASN A 26 1.66 -15.34 28.79
C ASN A 26 2.74 -15.05 27.74
N ASN A 27 3.99 -14.97 28.22
CA ASN A 27 5.20 -14.87 27.39
C ASN A 27 5.39 -16.13 26.55
N LEU A 28 4.95 -16.10 25.30
CA LEU A 28 5.56 -16.87 24.24
C LEU A 28 6.71 -16.03 23.70
N THR A 29 7.93 -16.37 24.07
CA THR A 29 9.16 -15.80 23.55
C THR A 29 9.22 -16.07 22.05
N GLN A 30 8.71 -15.14 21.24
CA GLN A 30 9.10 -15.02 19.84
C GLN A 30 10.56 -14.56 19.87
N GLN A 31 11.45 -15.40 19.38
CA GLN A 31 12.84 -15.02 19.12
C GLN A 31 12.81 -13.95 18.01
N THR A 32 12.86 -12.68 18.41
CA THR A 32 13.19 -11.59 17.52
C THR A 32 14.63 -11.79 17.03
N PRO A 33 14.92 -11.62 15.74
CA PRO A 33 16.30 -11.64 15.24
C PRO A 33 17.14 -10.65 16.04
N THR A 34 18.35 -11.05 16.41
CA THR A 34 19.25 -10.19 17.18
C THR A 34 19.53 -8.88 16.44
N PRO A 35 19.56 -7.73 17.12
CA PRO A 35 19.69 -6.41 16.51
C PRO A 35 20.91 -6.21 15.60
N ASN A 36 21.93 -7.04 15.72
CA ASN A 36 23.19 -6.91 14.98
C ASN A 36 23.14 -7.38 13.50
N THR A 37 22.19 -8.26 13.12
CA THR A 37 22.05 -8.70 11.72
C THR A 37 21.21 -7.74 10.88
N LEU A 38 20.36 -6.93 11.49
CA LEU A 38 19.49 -5.98 10.79
C LEU A 38 20.20 -4.64 10.47
N ALA A 39 21.31 -4.34 11.14
CA ALA A 39 21.99 -3.05 11.02
C ALA A 39 22.64 -2.81 9.64
N ASN A 40 22.88 -3.85 8.83
CA ASN A 40 23.59 -3.77 7.54
C ASN A 40 22.72 -4.14 6.33
N ALA A 41 21.43 -4.47 6.51
CA ALA A 41 20.56 -4.79 5.40
C ALA A 41 20.28 -3.54 4.57
N SER A 42 20.57 -3.60 3.26
CA SER A 42 20.24 -2.56 2.29
C SER A 42 19.34 -3.14 1.22
N PRO A 43 18.21 -2.50 0.88
CA PRO A 43 17.35 -2.99 -0.18
C PRO A 43 18.08 -3.01 -1.52
N GLY A 44 17.84 -4.06 -2.32
CA GLY A 44 18.27 -4.13 -3.72
C GLY A 44 17.63 -3.00 -4.54
N ARG A 45 17.96 -2.94 -5.85
CA ARG A 45 17.36 -1.98 -6.79
C ARG A 45 16.42 -2.69 -7.75
N ARG A 46 15.31 -2.03 -8.10
CA ARG A 46 14.33 -2.47 -9.09
C ARG A 46 13.88 -1.32 -9.99
N LYS A 47 13.27 -1.67 -11.12
CA LYS A 47 12.75 -0.68 -12.06
C LYS A 47 11.24 -0.77 -12.14
N LEU A 48 10.59 0.37 -12.02
CA LEU A 48 9.20 0.61 -12.38
C LEU A 48 9.21 1.33 -13.74
N GLY A 49 9.04 0.58 -14.83
CA GLY A 49 9.33 1.12 -16.15
C GLY A 49 10.78 1.63 -16.25
N LYS A 50 10.95 2.94 -16.42
CA LYS A 50 12.28 3.59 -16.46
C LYS A 50 12.75 4.11 -15.09
N LEU A 51 11.88 4.14 -14.10
CA LEU A 51 12.15 4.70 -12.77
C LEU A 51 12.85 3.65 -11.89
N GLU A 52 14.05 3.95 -11.41
CA GLU A 52 14.79 3.08 -10.51
C GLU A 52 14.46 3.41 -9.05
N VAL A 53 14.13 2.36 -8.28
CA VAL A 53 13.73 2.47 -6.86
C VAL A 53 14.38 1.36 -6.03
N SER A 54 14.31 1.46 -4.70
CA SER A 54 14.62 0.33 -3.81
C SER A 54 13.64 -0.82 -4.03
N SER A 55 14.10 -2.06 -3.85
CA SER A 55 13.26 -3.27 -4.03
C SER A 55 12.10 -3.36 -3.04
N ILE A 56 12.22 -2.72 -1.88
CA ILE A 56 11.18 -2.53 -0.88
C ILE A 56 10.96 -1.02 -0.74
N GLY A 57 9.72 -0.56 -0.87
CA GLY A 57 9.32 0.80 -0.54
C GLY A 57 8.74 0.89 0.88
N LEU A 58 8.39 2.09 1.32
CA LEU A 58 7.68 2.32 2.58
C LEU A 58 6.36 3.03 2.33
N GLY A 59 5.24 2.34 2.64
CA GLY A 59 3.92 2.96 2.69
C GLY A 59 3.74 3.76 3.99
N VAL A 60 3.32 5.03 3.89
CA VAL A 60 3.12 5.89 5.06
C VAL A 60 1.64 6.14 5.39
N GLN A 61 0.74 5.32 4.83
CA GLN A 61 -0.71 5.45 5.01
C GLN A 61 -1.14 5.51 6.48
N ASN A 62 -0.53 4.68 7.34
CA ASN A 62 -0.94 4.54 8.73
C ASN A 62 -0.23 5.54 9.67
N MET A 63 0.66 6.40 9.17
CA MET A 63 1.39 7.35 10.01
C MET A 63 0.54 8.48 10.60
N PRO A 64 -0.56 8.98 9.96
CA PRO A 64 -1.50 9.88 10.61
C PRO A 64 -2.46 9.19 11.60
N ARG A 65 -2.60 7.86 11.52
CA ARG A 65 -3.40 7.02 12.43
C ARG A 65 -3.07 5.55 12.21
N THR A 66 -3.22 4.72 13.26
CA THR A 66 -3.16 3.25 13.13
C THR A 66 -4.51 2.68 12.65
N TYR A 67 -4.57 1.39 12.35
CA TYR A 67 -5.83 0.68 12.11
C TYR A 67 -6.79 0.78 13.30
N GLU A 68 -6.26 0.83 14.52
CA GLU A 68 -7.00 0.99 15.77
C GLU A 68 -7.41 2.45 16.04
N THR A 69 -7.28 3.34 15.06
CA THR A 69 -7.59 4.76 15.17
C THR A 69 -6.73 5.55 16.18
N THR A 70 -5.71 4.94 16.75
CA THR A 70 -4.70 5.62 17.57
C THR A 70 -3.85 6.53 16.70
N ILE A 71 -3.55 7.73 17.17
CA ILE A 71 -2.66 8.66 16.48
C ILE A 71 -1.21 8.39 16.94
N PRO A 72 -0.31 7.94 16.03
CA PRO A 72 1.08 7.74 16.38
C PRO A 72 1.79 9.06 16.69
N SER A 73 2.88 8.99 17.44
CA SER A 73 3.74 10.14 17.69
C SER A 73 4.35 10.65 16.38
N ARG A 74 4.07 11.90 16.01
CA ARG A 74 4.63 12.51 14.79
C ARG A 74 6.17 12.47 14.74
N PRO A 75 6.92 12.83 15.81
CA PRO A 75 8.37 12.70 15.81
C PRO A 75 8.88 11.27 15.51
N GLU A 76 8.19 10.25 16.04
CA GLU A 76 8.52 8.85 15.76
C GLU A 76 8.27 8.49 14.30
N MET A 77 7.16 8.95 13.70
CA MET A 77 6.88 8.73 12.29
C MET A 77 7.93 9.37 11.38
N LEU A 78 8.35 10.61 11.68
CA LEU A 78 9.45 11.25 10.97
C LEU A 78 10.76 10.46 11.10
N ASN A 79 11.03 9.93 12.30
CA ASN A 79 12.22 9.12 12.56
C ASN A 79 12.20 7.80 11.77
N ILE A 80 11.06 7.10 11.70
CA ILE A 80 10.91 5.86 10.92
C ILE A 80 11.20 6.11 9.43
N ILE A 81 10.66 7.19 8.85
CA ILE A 81 10.90 7.54 7.44
C ILE A 81 12.39 7.81 7.19
N ARG A 82 13.03 8.60 8.08
CA ARG A 82 14.45 8.92 7.97
C ARG A 82 15.33 7.68 8.11
N LYS A 83 15.00 6.81 9.07
CA LYS A 83 15.71 5.54 9.27
C LYS A 83 15.50 4.58 8.09
N ALA A 84 14.31 4.53 7.47
CA ALA A 84 14.12 3.77 6.26
C ALA A 84 15.06 4.24 5.14
N TYR A 85 15.19 5.56 4.95
CA TYR A 85 16.16 6.13 4.01
C TYR A 85 17.61 5.76 4.39
N ASP A 86 18.01 5.89 5.66
CA ASP A 86 19.35 5.51 6.14
C ASP A 86 19.68 4.03 5.83
N HIS A 87 18.65 3.16 5.79
CA HIS A 87 18.75 1.74 5.41
C HIS A 87 18.50 1.47 3.91
N GLY A 88 18.56 2.51 3.07
CA GLY A 88 18.56 2.40 1.62
C GLY A 88 17.18 2.36 0.94
N VAL A 89 16.08 2.55 1.66
CA VAL A 89 14.76 2.75 1.06
C VAL A 89 14.74 4.08 0.30
N THR A 90 14.35 4.02 -0.96
CA THR A 90 14.24 5.21 -1.82
C THR A 90 12.86 5.43 -2.39
N LEU A 91 11.92 4.51 -2.21
CA LEU A 91 10.52 4.64 -2.64
C LEU A 91 9.64 4.87 -1.41
N PHE A 92 8.90 5.99 -1.39
CA PHE A 92 7.97 6.35 -0.33
C PHE A 92 6.58 6.58 -0.91
N ASP A 93 5.59 5.83 -0.42
CA ASP A 93 4.20 5.86 -0.90
C ASP A 93 3.28 6.59 0.06
N THR A 94 2.52 7.54 -0.47
CA THR A 94 1.47 8.28 0.24
C THR A 94 0.23 8.50 -0.63
N ALA A 95 -0.73 9.28 -0.19
CA ALA A 95 -1.88 9.78 -0.95
C ALA A 95 -2.52 11.00 -0.26
N GLU A 96 -3.21 11.86 -1.03
CA GLU A 96 -4.03 12.95 -0.47
C GLU A 96 -5.10 12.44 0.50
N ALA A 97 -5.63 11.23 0.23
CA ALA A 97 -6.70 10.63 1.01
C ALA A 97 -6.29 10.12 2.39
N TYR A 98 -4.98 10.10 2.68
CA TYR A 98 -4.47 9.52 3.92
C TYR A 98 -4.42 10.57 5.04
N GLY A 99 -5.43 10.51 5.92
CA GLY A 99 -5.57 11.34 7.08
C GLY A 99 -6.37 12.66 7.00
N PRO A 100 -7.16 13.04 5.97
CA PRO A 100 -6.69 13.48 4.66
C PRO A 100 -5.54 14.49 4.75
N PHE A 101 -4.65 14.44 3.77
CA PHE A 101 -3.47 15.31 3.61
C PHE A 101 -2.33 15.12 4.63
N GLU A 102 -2.61 14.57 5.84
CA GLU A 102 -1.62 14.54 6.91
C GLU A 102 -0.46 13.58 6.62
N SER A 103 -0.72 12.47 5.93
CA SER A 103 0.33 11.55 5.49
C SER A 103 1.35 12.23 4.57
N GLU A 104 0.88 13.09 3.65
CA GLU A 104 1.78 13.88 2.77
C GLU A 104 2.59 14.91 3.57
N ARG A 105 2.00 15.57 4.59
CA ARG A 105 2.73 16.50 5.46
C ARG A 105 3.80 15.81 6.27
N ILE A 106 3.49 14.64 6.85
CA ILE A 106 4.47 13.82 7.59
C ILE A 106 5.62 13.43 6.66
N LEU A 107 5.32 12.92 5.46
CA LEU A 107 6.34 12.52 4.50
C LEU A 107 7.20 13.73 4.07
N GLY A 108 6.57 14.85 3.70
CA GLY A 108 7.28 16.07 3.28
C GLY A 108 8.24 16.59 4.33
N ASP A 109 7.82 16.62 5.60
CA ASP A 109 8.70 17.05 6.72
C ASP A 109 9.86 16.07 6.96
N ALA A 110 9.61 14.77 6.78
CA ALA A 110 10.63 13.76 7.02
C ALA A 110 11.75 13.80 5.97
N ILE A 111 11.36 13.89 4.66
CA ILE A 111 12.30 13.73 3.54
C ILE A 111 12.93 15.04 3.07
N ALA A 112 12.50 16.20 3.56
CA ALA A 112 13.02 17.50 3.14
C ALA A 112 14.56 17.57 3.07
N PRO A 113 15.33 16.99 4.02
CA PRO A 113 16.80 17.02 3.98
C PRO A 113 17.43 16.19 2.83
N PHE A 114 16.69 15.22 2.27
CA PHE A 114 17.20 14.30 1.25
C PHE A 114 16.21 14.08 0.09
N ARG A 115 15.30 15.06 -0.14
CA ARG A 115 14.24 14.98 -1.18
C ARG A 115 14.75 14.55 -2.54
N ASN A 116 15.91 15.03 -2.97
CA ASN A 116 16.48 14.73 -4.29
C ASN A 116 17.11 13.34 -4.41
N LYS A 117 17.12 12.56 -3.33
CA LYS A 117 17.69 11.20 -3.29
C LYS A 117 16.62 10.11 -3.22
N VAL A 118 15.34 10.48 -3.23
CA VAL A 118 14.21 9.58 -3.07
C VAL A 118 13.16 9.80 -4.13
N VAL A 119 12.35 8.80 -4.35
CA VAL A 119 11.17 8.79 -5.20
C VAL A 119 9.94 8.89 -4.30
N ILE A 120 9.15 9.91 -4.52
CA ILE A 120 7.82 10.05 -3.88
C ILE A 120 6.78 9.55 -4.86
N GLU A 121 5.93 8.64 -4.40
CA GLU A 121 4.68 8.33 -5.07
C GLU A 121 3.50 8.80 -4.21
N THR A 122 2.54 9.48 -4.84
CA THR A 122 1.29 9.92 -4.20
C THR A 122 0.11 9.74 -5.15
N LYS A 123 -1.12 9.90 -4.64
CA LYS A 123 -2.34 9.52 -5.36
C LYS A 123 -3.42 10.57 -5.20
N TYR A 124 -4.09 10.90 -6.30
CA TYR A 124 -5.28 11.79 -6.36
C TYR A 124 -6.52 11.00 -6.80
N GLY A 125 -7.67 11.65 -6.74
CA GLY A 125 -8.88 11.17 -7.40
C GLY A 125 -10.04 10.87 -6.47
N TRP A 126 -9.85 10.82 -5.15
CA TRP A 126 -10.95 10.87 -4.23
C TRP A 126 -11.53 12.28 -4.21
N ASN A 127 -12.87 12.38 -4.05
CA ASN A 127 -13.51 13.68 -3.95
C ASN A 127 -13.27 14.29 -2.56
N ILE A 128 -12.22 15.12 -2.45
CA ILE A 128 -11.80 15.75 -1.20
C ILE A 128 -11.79 17.27 -1.40
N ASP A 129 -12.49 18.01 -0.54
CA ASP A 129 -12.42 19.45 -0.51
C ASP A 129 -11.00 19.90 -0.15
N GLN A 130 -10.33 20.58 -1.06
CA GLN A 130 -8.91 20.94 -0.93
C GLN A 130 -8.64 22.00 0.15
N LYS A 131 -9.67 22.72 0.61
CA LYS A 131 -9.54 23.72 1.67
C LYS A 131 -9.74 23.13 3.07
N THR A 132 -10.73 22.26 3.20
CA THR A 132 -11.16 21.71 4.51
C THR A 132 -10.61 20.33 4.79
N GLY A 133 -10.20 19.59 3.75
CA GLY A 133 -9.84 18.17 3.84
C GLY A 133 -11.05 17.24 4.03
N GLN A 134 -12.27 17.77 3.92
CA GLN A 134 -13.48 16.97 4.05
C GLN A 134 -13.61 16.01 2.86
N ARG A 135 -13.78 14.72 3.15
CA ARG A 135 -14.07 13.73 2.12
C ARG A 135 -15.53 13.81 1.72
N LEU A 136 -15.77 14.04 0.44
CA LEU A 136 -17.07 14.09 -0.19
C LEU A 136 -17.38 12.73 -0.87
N PRO A 137 -18.64 12.42 -1.20
CA PRO A 137 -18.99 11.20 -1.90
C PRO A 137 -18.35 11.10 -3.28
N GLY A 138 -17.94 9.89 -3.66
CA GLY A 138 -17.46 9.56 -5.00
C GLY A 138 -16.00 9.92 -5.27
N LEU A 139 -15.70 10.00 -6.56
CA LEU A 139 -14.40 10.31 -7.13
C LEU A 139 -14.43 11.64 -7.87
N ASN A 140 -13.29 12.25 -8.11
CA ASN A 140 -13.14 13.43 -8.92
C ASN A 140 -11.78 13.43 -9.64
N SER A 141 -11.80 13.00 -10.90
CA SER A 141 -10.61 13.00 -11.77
C SER A 141 -10.76 13.98 -12.93
N ARG A 142 -11.57 15.03 -12.79
CA ARG A 142 -11.67 16.09 -13.80
C ARG A 142 -10.35 16.83 -13.95
N PRO A 143 -9.96 17.23 -15.17
CA PRO A 143 -8.69 17.90 -15.44
C PRO A 143 -8.38 19.12 -14.56
N GLU A 144 -9.37 19.97 -14.31
CA GLU A 144 -9.22 21.13 -13.44
C GLU A 144 -8.94 20.75 -11.98
N HIS A 145 -9.63 19.72 -11.47
CA HIS A 145 -9.43 19.22 -10.12
C HIS A 145 -8.05 18.55 -9.95
N ILE A 146 -7.62 17.76 -10.93
CA ILE A 146 -6.28 17.15 -10.92
C ILE A 146 -5.20 18.23 -10.77
N LYS A 147 -5.31 19.33 -11.53
CA LYS A 147 -4.35 20.45 -11.47
C LYS A 147 -4.36 21.13 -10.10
N GLU A 148 -5.54 21.39 -9.53
CA GLU A 148 -5.68 21.97 -8.19
C GLU A 148 -5.07 21.07 -7.10
N VAL A 149 -5.38 19.77 -7.14
CA VAL A 149 -4.89 18.80 -6.16
C VAL A 149 -3.38 18.70 -6.18
N VAL A 150 -2.75 18.66 -7.36
CA VAL A 150 -1.29 18.60 -7.50
C VAL A 150 -0.61 19.82 -6.89
N GLU A 151 -1.15 21.01 -7.04
CA GLU A 151 -0.62 22.23 -6.37
C GLU A 151 -0.66 22.08 -4.83
N GLY A 152 -1.74 21.49 -4.31
CA GLY A 152 -1.87 21.15 -2.91
C GLY A 152 -0.84 20.13 -2.43
N MET A 153 -0.64 19.05 -3.21
CA MET A 153 0.34 17.99 -2.94
C MET A 153 1.77 18.53 -2.88
N LEU A 154 2.17 19.33 -3.85
CA LEU A 154 3.51 19.95 -3.88
C LEU A 154 3.80 20.74 -2.62
N LYS A 155 2.81 21.52 -2.13
CA LYS A 155 2.92 22.29 -0.88
C LYS A 155 3.04 21.38 0.34
N ARG A 156 2.19 20.35 0.44
CA ARG A 156 2.19 19.41 1.58
C ARG A 156 3.46 18.56 1.63
N LEU A 157 3.93 18.11 0.49
CA LEU A 157 5.16 17.33 0.33
C LEU A 157 6.44 18.19 0.37
N ARG A 158 6.29 19.54 0.39
CA ARG A 158 7.41 20.50 0.45
C ARG A 158 8.41 20.28 -0.70
N THR A 159 7.90 20.13 -1.91
CA THR A 159 8.69 19.80 -3.10
C THR A 159 8.15 20.56 -4.32
N ASP A 160 8.98 20.71 -5.33
CA ASP A 160 8.65 21.30 -6.61
C ASP A 160 8.11 20.27 -7.64
N ARG A 161 8.24 18.96 -7.34
CA ARG A 161 7.83 17.89 -8.23
C ARG A 161 7.37 16.63 -7.48
N ILE A 162 6.48 15.87 -8.11
CA ILE A 162 6.07 14.52 -7.72
C ILE A 162 6.76 13.56 -8.69
N ASP A 163 7.48 12.55 -8.15
CA ASP A 163 8.21 11.61 -8.99
C ASP A 163 7.27 10.63 -9.70
N LEU A 164 6.23 10.13 -9.01
CA LEU A 164 5.22 9.24 -9.57
C LEU A 164 3.83 9.57 -9.00
N LEU A 165 2.92 9.98 -9.88
CA LEU A 165 1.56 10.37 -9.50
C LEU A 165 0.56 9.32 -9.99
N TYR A 166 -0.24 8.75 -9.08
CA TYR A 166 -1.29 7.79 -9.43
C TYR A 166 -2.68 8.41 -9.43
N GLN A 167 -3.51 7.99 -10.38
CA GLN A 167 -4.95 8.03 -10.17
C GLN A 167 -5.32 6.92 -9.18
N HIS A 168 -5.80 7.30 -7.98
CA HIS A 168 -6.02 6.36 -6.86
C HIS A 168 -7.10 5.32 -7.15
N ARG A 169 -8.16 5.75 -7.86
CA ARG A 169 -9.21 4.90 -8.41
C ARG A 169 -9.70 5.50 -9.72
N VAL A 170 -10.03 4.66 -10.67
CA VAL A 170 -10.59 5.10 -11.95
C VAL A 170 -11.95 5.75 -11.73
N ASP A 171 -12.10 6.98 -12.18
CA ASP A 171 -13.36 7.72 -12.10
C ASP A 171 -14.28 7.31 -13.26
N PRO A 172 -15.42 6.65 -12.99
CA PRO A 172 -16.34 6.19 -14.03
C PRO A 172 -17.11 7.34 -14.72
N ALA A 173 -16.89 8.58 -14.29
CA ALA A 173 -17.52 9.75 -14.89
C ALA A 173 -16.57 10.53 -15.83
N VAL A 174 -15.28 10.18 -15.90
CA VAL A 174 -14.28 10.93 -16.67
C VAL A 174 -13.51 9.98 -17.61
N PRO A 175 -13.50 10.25 -18.92
CA PRO A 175 -12.70 9.49 -19.87
C PRO A 175 -11.22 9.51 -19.49
N ILE A 176 -10.55 8.35 -19.62
CA ILE A 176 -9.13 8.25 -19.24
C ILE A 176 -8.27 9.18 -20.12
N GLU A 177 -8.69 9.46 -21.31
CA GLU A 177 -8.01 10.36 -22.26
C GLU A 177 -7.90 11.79 -21.68
N ASP A 178 -8.96 12.27 -21.03
CA ASP A 178 -8.98 13.59 -20.41
C ASP A 178 -8.11 13.61 -19.14
N VAL A 179 -8.16 12.55 -18.36
CA VAL A 179 -7.28 12.37 -17.20
C VAL A 179 -5.82 12.41 -17.62
N VAL A 180 -5.43 11.58 -18.59
CA VAL A 180 -4.03 11.52 -19.07
C VAL A 180 -3.61 12.81 -19.74
N GLY A 181 -4.53 13.52 -20.41
CA GLY A 181 -4.30 14.85 -20.96
C GLY A 181 -3.85 15.85 -19.89
N ALA A 182 -4.57 15.90 -18.76
CA ALA A 182 -4.20 16.76 -17.64
C ALA A 182 -2.84 16.36 -17.01
N ILE A 183 -2.57 15.06 -16.91
CA ILE A 183 -1.28 14.58 -16.42
C ILE A 183 -0.14 14.97 -17.36
N LYS A 184 -0.31 14.89 -18.68
CA LYS A 184 0.70 15.34 -19.65
C LYS A 184 1.00 16.83 -19.50
N ASP A 185 -0.01 17.67 -19.27
CA ASP A 185 0.20 19.08 -18.97
C ASP A 185 1.11 19.29 -17.75
N LEU A 186 0.85 18.53 -16.67
CA LEU A 186 1.63 18.59 -15.44
C LEU A 186 3.07 18.05 -15.62
N ILE A 187 3.24 17.03 -16.46
CA ILE A 187 4.56 16.51 -16.84
C ILE A 187 5.33 17.57 -17.64
N ASN A 188 4.70 18.20 -18.61
CA ASN A 188 5.31 19.27 -19.41
C ASN A 188 5.71 20.49 -18.57
N GLN A 189 5.00 20.74 -17.45
CA GLN A 189 5.34 21.76 -16.47
C GLN A 189 6.45 21.33 -15.48
N GLY A 190 6.88 20.07 -15.51
CA GLY A 190 7.87 19.51 -14.57
C GLY A 190 7.32 19.27 -13.16
N LYS A 191 6.02 19.40 -12.93
CA LYS A 191 5.38 19.17 -11.63
C LYS A 191 5.16 17.71 -11.31
N VAL A 192 5.06 16.87 -12.33
CA VAL A 192 4.95 15.42 -12.27
C VAL A 192 6.01 14.85 -13.22
N LEU A 193 6.74 13.81 -12.81
CA LEU A 193 7.75 13.20 -13.67
C LEU A 193 7.23 11.93 -14.35
N HIS A 194 6.48 11.12 -13.61
CA HIS A 194 5.90 9.86 -14.06
C HIS A 194 4.47 9.73 -13.56
N TYR A 195 3.68 8.90 -14.24
CA TYR A 195 2.32 8.62 -13.77
C TYR A 195 2.00 7.14 -13.79
N GLY A 196 1.00 6.77 -12.98
CA GLY A 196 0.49 5.43 -12.85
C GLY A 196 -1.01 5.41 -12.55
N LEU A 197 -1.55 4.20 -12.47
CA LEU A 197 -2.94 3.94 -12.13
C LEU A 197 -3.00 2.94 -10.96
N SER A 198 -4.00 3.08 -10.09
CA SER A 198 -4.23 2.13 -9.00
C SER A 198 -5.58 1.45 -9.15
N GLU A 199 -5.59 0.12 -9.09
CA GLU A 199 -6.77 -0.75 -9.25
C GLU A 199 -7.56 -0.49 -10.56
N PRO A 200 -6.92 -0.22 -11.71
CA PRO A 200 -7.60 0.06 -12.96
C PRO A 200 -8.12 -1.22 -13.63
N GLY A 201 -9.16 -1.09 -14.44
CA GLY A 201 -9.52 -2.10 -15.44
C GLY A 201 -8.48 -2.17 -16.58
N ALA A 202 -8.32 -3.35 -17.18
CA ALA A 202 -7.26 -3.60 -18.16
C ALA A 202 -7.38 -2.76 -19.43
N GLN A 203 -8.61 -2.49 -19.90
CA GLN A 203 -8.82 -1.66 -21.09
C GLN A 203 -8.45 -0.19 -20.81
N THR A 204 -8.75 0.29 -19.60
CA THR A 204 -8.36 1.62 -19.15
C THR A 204 -6.83 1.76 -19.17
N VAL A 205 -6.09 0.74 -18.69
CA VAL A 205 -4.62 0.74 -18.76
C VAL A 205 -4.12 0.86 -20.19
N ARG A 206 -4.66 0.07 -21.12
CA ARG A 206 -4.26 0.10 -22.55
C ARG A 206 -4.52 1.45 -23.19
N ARG A 207 -5.70 2.03 -22.95
CA ARG A 207 -6.08 3.35 -23.47
C ARG A 207 -5.18 4.46 -22.90
N ALA A 208 -4.95 4.44 -21.60
CA ALA A 208 -4.07 5.38 -20.93
C ALA A 208 -2.62 5.29 -21.48
N HIS A 209 -2.09 4.07 -21.58
CA HIS A 209 -0.73 3.80 -22.02
C HIS A 209 -0.50 4.25 -23.48
N ALA A 210 -1.52 4.13 -24.35
CA ALA A 210 -1.46 4.58 -25.74
C ALA A 210 -1.31 6.10 -25.89
N ILE A 211 -1.80 6.89 -24.91
CA ILE A 211 -1.70 8.37 -24.92
C ILE A 211 -0.37 8.83 -24.34
N HIS A 212 0.03 8.22 -23.24
CA HIS A 212 1.32 8.45 -22.59
C HIS A 212 1.72 7.20 -21.80
N PRO A 213 2.98 6.73 -21.91
CA PRO A 213 3.38 5.50 -21.24
C PRO A 213 3.10 5.52 -19.73
N VAL A 214 2.31 4.56 -19.26
CA VAL A 214 2.08 4.32 -17.83
C VAL A 214 3.36 3.75 -17.23
N THR A 215 3.85 4.34 -16.16
CA THR A 215 5.11 3.92 -15.51
C THR A 215 4.90 2.75 -14.57
N ALA A 216 3.83 2.78 -13.78
CA ALA A 216 3.51 1.71 -12.85
C ALA A 216 2.00 1.55 -12.63
N ILE A 217 1.59 0.33 -12.31
CA ILE A 217 0.28 0.00 -11.74
C ILE A 217 0.48 -0.31 -10.25
N GLN A 218 -0.43 0.21 -9.41
CA GLN A 218 -0.43 -0.10 -7.98
C GLN A 218 -1.72 -0.84 -7.60
N ASN A 219 -1.63 -2.15 -7.36
CA ASN A 219 -2.76 -2.99 -6.95
C ASN A 219 -2.44 -3.79 -5.69
N GLU A 220 -3.47 -4.32 -5.02
CA GLU A 220 -3.25 -5.33 -3.99
C GLU A 220 -2.58 -6.56 -4.60
N TYR A 221 -1.48 -6.97 -3.97
CA TYR A 221 -0.84 -8.23 -4.31
C TYR A 221 -0.08 -8.77 -3.09
N SER A 222 -0.42 -9.98 -2.71
CA SER A 222 0.19 -10.70 -1.59
C SER A 222 -0.14 -12.18 -1.69
N LEU A 223 0.43 -12.99 -0.81
CA LEU A 223 0.03 -14.40 -0.65
C LEU A 223 -1.47 -14.57 -0.34
N LEU A 224 -2.08 -13.57 0.32
CA LEU A 224 -3.49 -13.56 0.69
C LEU A 224 -4.41 -13.20 -0.49
N TRP A 225 -3.92 -12.41 -1.46
CA TRP A 225 -4.67 -12.01 -2.65
C TRP A 225 -3.79 -12.06 -3.90
N ARG A 226 -4.18 -12.90 -4.85
CA ARG A 226 -3.44 -13.18 -6.08
C ARG A 226 -4.23 -12.91 -7.36
N GLY A 227 -5.36 -12.22 -7.27
CA GLY A 227 -6.25 -11.98 -8.43
C GLY A 227 -5.57 -11.23 -9.57
N THR A 228 -4.64 -10.36 -9.26
CA THR A 228 -3.88 -9.56 -10.24
C THR A 228 -2.99 -10.41 -11.18
N GLU A 229 -2.65 -11.66 -10.81
CA GLU A 229 -1.84 -12.58 -11.63
C GLU A 229 -2.50 -12.95 -12.96
N LYS A 230 -3.83 -12.91 -13.02
CA LYS A 230 -4.59 -13.39 -14.19
C LYS A 230 -4.60 -12.40 -15.35
N VAL A 231 -4.62 -11.10 -15.06
CA VAL A 231 -4.83 -10.05 -16.06
C VAL A 231 -3.80 -8.94 -15.97
N ILE A 232 -3.63 -8.34 -14.79
CA ILE A 232 -2.84 -7.11 -14.65
C ILE A 232 -1.33 -7.38 -14.72
N LEU A 233 -0.82 -8.44 -14.08
CA LEU A 233 0.62 -8.74 -14.19
C LEU A 233 1.04 -9.12 -15.62
N PRO A 234 0.30 -9.97 -16.37
CA PRO A 234 0.58 -10.18 -17.80
C PRO A 234 0.54 -8.89 -18.62
N LEU A 235 -0.43 -8.00 -18.35
CA LEU A 235 -0.53 -6.70 -19.02
C LEU A 235 0.67 -5.80 -18.72
N CYS A 236 1.12 -5.76 -17.47
CA CYS A 236 2.32 -5.02 -17.08
C CYS A 236 3.57 -5.54 -17.80
N GLU A 237 3.72 -6.87 -17.91
CA GLU A 237 4.82 -7.50 -18.62
C GLU A 237 4.81 -7.16 -20.13
N GLU A 238 3.62 -7.24 -20.75
CA GLU A 238 3.43 -6.90 -22.19
C GLU A 238 3.81 -5.45 -22.49
N LEU A 239 3.40 -4.51 -21.63
CA LEU A 239 3.56 -3.07 -21.86
C LEU A 239 4.83 -2.48 -21.23
N GLY A 240 5.64 -3.27 -20.53
CA GLY A 240 6.84 -2.78 -19.84
C GLY A 240 6.54 -1.88 -18.65
N ILE A 241 5.40 -2.07 -17.99
CA ILE A 241 4.92 -1.29 -16.85
C ILE A 241 5.42 -1.93 -15.55
N GLY A 242 5.89 -1.13 -14.59
CA GLY A 242 6.23 -1.59 -13.26
C GLY A 242 4.99 -1.90 -12.41
N PHE A 243 5.17 -2.65 -11.34
CA PHE A 243 4.06 -3.03 -10.47
C PHE A 243 4.39 -2.79 -9.00
N VAL A 244 3.53 -2.04 -8.31
CA VAL A 244 3.66 -1.75 -6.89
C VAL A 244 2.58 -2.49 -6.11
N CYS A 245 3.00 -3.23 -5.06
CA CYS A 245 2.06 -4.02 -4.26
C CYS A 245 1.65 -3.26 -3.01
N TRP A 246 0.40 -2.80 -2.92
CA TRP A 246 -0.15 -2.37 -1.64
C TRP A 246 -0.68 -3.57 -0.84
N SER A 247 -0.77 -3.42 0.49
CA SER A 247 -1.06 -4.50 1.46
C SER A 247 -0.26 -5.80 1.25
N PRO A 248 1.06 -5.72 1.02
CA PRO A 248 1.87 -6.90 0.72
C PRO A 248 1.92 -7.92 1.86
N LEU A 249 1.58 -7.51 3.09
CA LEU A 249 1.48 -8.34 4.28
C LEU A 249 0.03 -8.66 4.70
N GLY A 250 -0.97 -8.39 3.83
CA GLY A 250 -2.37 -8.67 4.10
C GLY A 250 -2.85 -7.99 5.39
N VAL A 251 -2.61 -6.68 5.54
CA VAL A 251 -2.93 -5.86 6.73
C VAL A 251 -2.44 -6.45 8.07
N GLY A 252 -1.29 -7.13 8.03
CA GLY A 252 -0.67 -7.80 9.17
C GLY A 252 -1.02 -9.30 9.33
N PHE A 253 -1.92 -9.85 8.53
CA PHE A 253 -2.29 -11.27 8.61
C PHE A 253 -1.11 -12.20 8.32
N LEU A 254 -0.33 -11.90 7.32
CA LEU A 254 0.80 -12.72 6.88
C LEU A 254 2.02 -12.66 7.81
N THR A 255 2.01 -11.78 8.81
CA THR A 255 3.04 -11.75 9.87
C THR A 255 2.78 -12.79 10.96
N GLY A 256 1.57 -13.37 10.99
CA GLY A 256 1.13 -14.28 12.04
C GLY A 256 0.69 -13.59 13.33
N ALA A 257 0.50 -12.26 13.31
CA ALA A 257 -0.01 -11.48 14.44
C ALA A 257 -1.55 -11.59 14.62
N ILE A 258 -2.25 -12.09 13.60
CA ILE A 258 -3.69 -12.34 13.63
C ILE A 258 -3.91 -13.85 13.80
N ASP A 259 -4.65 -14.24 14.82
CA ASP A 259 -5.01 -15.61 15.17
C ASP A 259 -6.52 -15.74 15.45
N GLU A 260 -6.97 -16.94 15.82
CA GLU A 260 -8.38 -17.25 16.09
C GLU A 260 -8.99 -16.42 17.24
N ASN A 261 -8.18 -15.90 18.14
CA ASN A 261 -8.58 -15.10 19.29
C ASN A 261 -8.53 -13.60 19.03
N THR A 262 -8.00 -13.19 17.88
CA THR A 262 -7.82 -11.78 17.54
C THR A 262 -9.17 -11.10 17.36
N GLY A 263 -9.44 -10.08 18.17
CA GLY A 263 -10.56 -9.15 18.01
C GLY A 263 -10.07 -7.84 17.42
N PHE A 264 -10.92 -7.19 16.63
CA PHE A 264 -10.63 -5.87 16.06
C PHE A 264 -11.44 -4.79 16.79
N ALA A 265 -10.79 -3.67 17.11
CA ALA A 265 -11.44 -2.55 17.74
C ALA A 265 -12.53 -1.92 16.84
N PRO A 266 -13.56 -1.27 17.40
CA PRO A 266 -14.51 -0.50 16.61
C PRO A 266 -13.82 0.55 15.75
N GLY A 267 -14.08 0.54 14.44
CA GLY A 267 -13.43 1.43 13.46
C GLY A 267 -12.14 0.89 12.83
N ASP A 268 -11.63 -0.24 13.30
CA ASP A 268 -10.56 -0.96 12.61
C ASP A 268 -11.11 -1.58 11.32
N ILE A 269 -10.53 -1.20 10.19
CA ILE A 269 -10.98 -1.68 8.88
C ILE A 269 -10.87 -3.19 8.71
N ARG A 270 -9.94 -3.84 9.43
CA ARG A 270 -9.77 -5.30 9.40
C ARG A 270 -11.00 -6.05 9.90
N GLY A 271 -11.73 -5.45 10.83
CA GLY A 271 -13.00 -6.01 11.34
C GLY A 271 -14.14 -6.03 10.30
N MET A 272 -14.00 -5.29 9.18
CA MET A 272 -14.95 -5.29 8.07
C MET A 272 -14.56 -6.27 6.96
N GLU A 273 -13.36 -6.83 6.99
CA GLU A 273 -12.89 -7.78 5.98
C GLU A 273 -13.37 -9.19 6.33
N THR A 274 -14.27 -9.74 5.52
CA THR A 274 -14.86 -11.06 5.79
C THR A 274 -13.85 -12.19 5.79
N ARG A 275 -12.67 -12.02 5.18
CA ARG A 275 -11.56 -12.99 5.26
C ARG A 275 -11.00 -13.16 6.69
N PHE A 276 -11.27 -12.22 7.61
CA PHE A 276 -10.92 -12.29 9.03
C PHE A 276 -12.12 -12.56 9.94
N SER A 277 -13.28 -12.86 9.39
CA SER A 277 -14.45 -13.25 10.18
C SER A 277 -14.19 -14.56 10.94
N ARG A 278 -14.88 -14.75 12.06
CA ARG A 278 -14.78 -15.98 12.86
C ARG A 278 -15.06 -17.25 12.06
N GLU A 279 -15.86 -17.15 11.00
CA GLU A 279 -16.18 -18.27 10.10
C GLU A 279 -15.02 -18.59 9.15
N ASN A 280 -14.37 -17.59 8.59
CA ASN A 280 -13.37 -17.76 7.53
C ASN A 280 -11.93 -17.85 8.06
N LEU A 281 -11.65 -17.18 9.17
CA LEU A 281 -10.31 -17.07 9.73
C LEU A 281 -9.64 -18.42 10.02
N PRO A 282 -10.30 -19.43 10.65
CA PRO A 282 -9.67 -20.73 10.89
C PRO A 282 -9.18 -21.41 9.62
N ASN A 283 -9.94 -21.32 8.52
CA ASN A 283 -9.51 -21.85 7.22
C ASN A 283 -8.31 -21.07 6.67
N ASN A 284 -8.33 -19.76 6.78
CA ASN A 284 -7.31 -18.89 6.19
C ASN A 284 -5.96 -18.95 6.95
N LEU A 285 -5.96 -19.37 8.24
CA LEU A 285 -4.75 -19.60 9.01
C LEU A 285 -3.85 -20.69 8.43
N ALA A 286 -4.35 -21.58 7.56
CA ALA A 286 -3.53 -22.52 6.82
C ALA A 286 -2.44 -21.79 6.00
N LEU A 287 -2.73 -20.60 5.45
CA LEU A 287 -1.75 -19.79 4.75
C LEU A 287 -0.67 -19.25 5.71
N VAL A 288 -1.05 -18.79 6.88
CA VAL A 288 -0.10 -18.32 7.91
C VAL A 288 0.81 -19.46 8.37
N ASN A 289 0.26 -20.66 8.53
CA ASN A 289 1.03 -21.85 8.91
C ASN A 289 2.06 -22.23 7.82
N LEU A 290 1.68 -22.13 6.53
CA LEU A 290 2.62 -22.31 5.42
C LEU A 290 3.77 -21.30 5.51
N VAL A 291 3.44 -20.01 5.68
CA VAL A 291 4.44 -18.95 5.77
C VAL A 291 5.36 -19.15 6.98
N LYS A 292 4.83 -19.52 8.16
CA LYS A 292 5.61 -19.82 9.37
C LYS A 292 6.54 -21.03 9.16
N LYS A 293 6.08 -22.09 8.48
CA LYS A 293 6.92 -23.24 8.13
C LYS A 293 8.14 -22.81 7.32
N TRP A 294 7.94 -22.02 6.27
CA TRP A 294 9.02 -21.52 5.42
C TRP A 294 9.90 -20.49 6.12
N ALA A 295 9.35 -19.69 7.02
CA ALA A 295 10.10 -18.76 7.85
C ALA A 295 11.14 -19.51 8.71
N SER A 296 10.72 -20.60 9.33
CA SER A 296 11.63 -21.48 10.10
C SER A 296 12.71 -22.12 9.22
N GLN A 297 12.37 -22.57 7.99
CA GLN A 297 13.33 -23.20 7.07
C GLN A 297 14.37 -22.20 6.52
N LYS A 298 13.99 -20.94 6.38
CA LYS A 298 14.84 -19.88 5.82
C LYS A 298 15.51 -19.00 6.88
N GLU A 299 15.35 -19.32 8.15
CA GLU A 299 15.84 -18.51 9.28
C GLU A 299 15.39 -17.04 9.16
N ALA A 300 14.13 -16.84 8.74
CA ALA A 300 13.53 -15.54 8.47
C ALA A 300 12.22 -15.39 9.26
N THR A 301 11.63 -14.18 9.21
CA THR A 301 10.31 -13.96 9.78
C THR A 301 9.20 -14.23 8.75
N PRO A 302 7.95 -14.46 9.19
CA PRO A 302 6.81 -14.60 8.29
C PRO A 302 6.61 -13.38 7.37
N ALA A 303 6.84 -12.17 7.87
CA ALA A 303 6.80 -10.95 7.07
C ALA A 303 7.84 -10.97 5.95
N GLN A 304 9.08 -11.34 6.28
CA GLN A 304 10.18 -11.43 5.31
C GLN A 304 9.92 -12.50 4.25
N ILE A 305 9.39 -13.67 4.61
CA ILE A 305 8.99 -14.71 3.63
C ILE A 305 7.93 -14.18 2.67
N SER A 306 6.91 -13.51 3.19
CA SER A 306 5.81 -12.98 2.39
C SER A 306 6.29 -11.92 1.39
N LEU A 307 7.17 -11.02 1.82
CA LEU A 307 7.78 -9.99 0.97
C LEU A 307 8.79 -10.60 -0.02
N ALA A 308 9.63 -11.56 0.40
CA ALA A 308 10.59 -12.23 -0.46
C ALA A 308 9.90 -13.03 -1.57
N TRP A 309 8.75 -13.66 -1.27
CA TRP A 309 7.93 -14.32 -2.28
C TRP A 309 7.47 -13.33 -3.35
N LEU A 310 6.98 -12.13 -2.98
CA LEU A 310 6.61 -11.08 -3.94
C LEU A 310 7.81 -10.66 -4.80
N LEU A 311 8.96 -10.47 -4.18
CA LEU A 311 10.19 -10.10 -4.89
C LEU A 311 10.66 -11.18 -5.86
N ALA A 312 10.34 -12.45 -5.60
CA ALA A 312 10.70 -13.58 -6.46
C ALA A 312 9.77 -13.75 -7.68
N GLN A 313 8.59 -13.10 -7.71
CA GLN A 313 7.66 -13.27 -8.83
C GLN A 313 8.17 -12.62 -10.12
N LYS A 314 8.57 -11.34 -10.07
CA LYS A 314 9.08 -10.59 -11.24
C LYS A 314 10.05 -9.49 -10.78
N PRO A 315 11.06 -9.13 -11.59
CA PRO A 315 12.06 -8.12 -11.22
C PRO A 315 11.52 -6.67 -11.18
N TRP A 316 10.33 -6.45 -11.71
CA TRP A 316 9.65 -5.15 -11.76
C TRP A 316 8.50 -5.02 -10.76
N ILE A 317 8.41 -5.94 -9.79
CA ILE A 317 7.44 -5.89 -8.68
C ILE A 317 8.12 -5.28 -7.45
N VAL A 318 7.48 -4.27 -6.84
CA VAL A 318 7.98 -3.55 -5.66
C VAL A 318 6.89 -3.51 -4.59
N PRO A 319 7.01 -4.24 -3.48
CA PRO A 319 6.09 -4.14 -2.36
C PRO A 319 6.37 -2.88 -1.53
N ILE A 320 5.29 -2.29 -1.00
CA ILE A 320 5.31 -1.09 -0.15
C ILE A 320 4.68 -1.36 1.23
N PRO A 321 5.27 -2.24 2.05
CA PRO A 321 4.74 -2.49 3.39
C PRO A 321 4.74 -1.20 4.21
N GLY A 322 3.59 -0.90 4.84
CA GLY A 322 3.45 0.24 5.74
C GLY A 322 3.59 -0.19 7.19
N THR A 323 4.18 0.67 8.02
CA THR A 323 4.27 0.44 9.47
C THR A 323 4.43 1.75 10.24
N THR A 324 4.02 1.71 11.52
CA THR A 324 4.25 2.76 12.53
C THR A 324 5.26 2.32 13.60
N GLN A 325 5.95 1.20 13.39
CA GLN A 325 6.91 0.63 14.33
C GLN A 325 8.28 0.46 13.68
N MET A 326 9.32 0.98 14.35
CA MET A 326 10.71 0.91 13.87
C MET A 326 11.17 -0.53 13.62
N ALA A 327 10.86 -1.44 14.55
CA ALA A 327 11.24 -2.85 14.43
C ALA A 327 10.66 -3.50 13.16
N HIS A 328 9.40 -3.24 12.84
CA HIS A 328 8.75 -3.77 11.64
C HIS A 328 9.34 -3.15 10.36
N MET A 329 9.71 -1.86 10.40
CA MET A 329 10.39 -1.22 9.26
C MET A 329 11.73 -1.91 8.96
N LEU A 330 12.55 -2.13 9.98
CA LEU A 330 13.84 -2.82 9.85
C LEU A 330 13.68 -4.28 9.39
N GLU A 331 12.69 -4.99 9.94
CA GLU A 331 12.32 -6.34 9.53
C GLU A 331 11.96 -6.39 8.03
N ASN A 332 11.10 -5.48 7.56
CA ASN A 332 10.69 -5.41 6.16
C ASN A 332 11.89 -5.14 5.23
N VAL A 333 12.78 -4.22 5.60
CA VAL A 333 14.00 -3.90 4.82
C VAL A 333 14.93 -5.12 4.75
N GLY A 334 15.05 -5.88 5.83
CA GLY A 334 15.85 -7.10 5.91
C GLY A 334 15.38 -8.24 4.99
N THR A 335 14.22 -8.10 4.33
CA THR A 335 13.71 -9.09 3.36
C THR A 335 14.69 -9.38 2.22
N ASN A 336 15.55 -8.43 1.85
CA ASN A 336 16.50 -8.60 0.75
C ASN A 336 17.56 -9.68 1.00
N ASP A 337 17.76 -10.05 2.25
CA ASP A 337 18.67 -11.13 2.64
C ASP A 337 18.03 -12.51 2.48
N VAL A 338 16.70 -12.59 2.41
CA VAL A 338 15.95 -13.82 2.21
C VAL A 338 15.86 -14.16 0.72
N LYS A 339 16.39 -15.30 0.33
CA LYS A 339 16.39 -15.75 -1.06
C LYS A 339 15.53 -17.00 -1.26
N PHE A 340 14.66 -16.95 -2.25
CA PHE A 340 14.03 -18.12 -2.83
C PHE A 340 14.87 -18.59 -4.02
N THR A 341 15.35 -19.84 -3.97
CA THR A 341 15.86 -20.49 -5.17
C THR A 341 14.69 -20.84 -6.10
N ALA A 342 14.97 -21.22 -7.35
CA ALA A 342 13.92 -21.67 -8.27
C ALA A 342 13.16 -22.89 -7.72
N ASP A 343 13.85 -23.81 -7.06
CA ASP A 343 13.24 -24.99 -6.43
C ASP A 343 12.41 -24.62 -5.20
N ASP A 344 12.90 -23.70 -4.35
CA ASP A 344 12.14 -23.18 -3.22
C ASP A 344 10.81 -22.54 -3.70
N LEU A 345 10.90 -21.68 -4.72
CA LEU A 345 9.73 -20.99 -5.25
C LEU A 345 8.73 -21.98 -5.84
N LYS A 346 9.22 -22.98 -6.56
CA LYS A 346 8.38 -24.05 -7.12
C LYS A 346 7.67 -24.84 -6.02
N GLN A 347 8.40 -25.27 -4.99
CA GLN A 347 7.85 -26.03 -3.88
C GLN A 347 6.85 -25.19 -3.08
N PHE A 348 7.20 -23.93 -2.75
CA PHE A 348 6.32 -23.01 -2.05
C PHE A 348 5.00 -22.83 -2.81
N ASN A 349 5.07 -22.59 -4.12
CA ASN A 349 3.89 -22.38 -4.96
C ASN A 349 3.03 -23.67 -5.09
N GLN A 350 3.63 -24.85 -5.07
CA GLN A 350 2.88 -26.12 -5.01
C GLN A 350 2.10 -26.27 -3.71
N GLU A 351 2.73 -25.97 -2.58
CA GLU A 351 2.05 -26.00 -1.27
C GLU A 351 0.97 -24.93 -1.18
N LEU A 352 1.25 -23.72 -1.67
CA LEU A 352 0.29 -22.60 -1.73
C LEU A 352 -0.94 -22.91 -2.59
N ALA A 353 -0.78 -23.65 -3.67
CA ALA A 353 -1.90 -24.03 -4.57
C ALA A 353 -2.95 -24.89 -3.88
N GLY A 354 -2.58 -25.61 -2.81
CA GLY A 354 -3.50 -26.39 -1.97
C GLY A 354 -4.33 -25.58 -0.98
N ILE A 355 -4.06 -24.27 -0.86
CA ILE A 355 -4.72 -23.38 0.12
C ILE A 355 -5.73 -22.50 -0.58
N SER A 356 -6.99 -22.59 -0.15
CA SER A 356 -8.08 -21.74 -0.65
C SER A 356 -8.46 -20.71 0.41
N ILE A 357 -8.35 -19.44 0.07
CA ILE A 357 -8.73 -18.33 0.95
C ILE A 357 -10.24 -18.12 0.87
N LYS A 358 -10.90 -18.01 2.03
CA LYS A 358 -12.33 -17.74 2.17
C LYS A 358 -12.57 -16.29 2.55
N GLY A 359 -13.73 -15.78 2.13
CA GLY A 359 -14.14 -14.40 2.35
C GLY A 359 -13.79 -13.47 1.19
N LEU A 360 -14.40 -12.30 1.20
CA LEU A 360 -14.15 -11.26 0.20
C LEU A 360 -12.78 -10.63 0.42
N ARG A 361 -12.14 -10.25 -0.67
CA ARG A 361 -10.87 -9.51 -0.69
C ARG A 361 -10.93 -8.23 0.15
N LEU A 362 -11.97 -7.46 -0.05
CA LEU A 362 -12.22 -6.17 0.58
C LEU A 362 -13.72 -6.04 0.88
N PRO A 363 -14.14 -5.12 1.75
CA PRO A 363 -15.54 -4.76 1.89
C PRO A 363 -16.15 -4.36 0.54
N GLU A 364 -17.40 -4.74 0.27
CA GLU A 364 -18.08 -4.50 -1.03
C GLU A 364 -18.00 -3.04 -1.49
N PHE A 365 -18.16 -2.08 -0.57
CA PHE A 365 -18.11 -0.66 -0.92
C PHE A 365 -16.72 -0.21 -1.42
N VAL A 366 -15.66 -0.94 -1.09
CA VAL A 366 -14.29 -0.69 -1.62
C VAL A 366 -14.09 -1.42 -2.93
N LEU A 367 -14.62 -2.65 -3.06
CA LEU A 367 -14.54 -3.45 -4.29
C LEU A 367 -15.15 -2.74 -5.49
N ASN A 368 -16.19 -1.91 -5.28
CA ASN A 368 -16.82 -1.13 -6.34
C ASN A 368 -15.88 -0.11 -7.02
N PHE A 369 -14.71 0.12 -6.46
CA PHE A 369 -13.67 1.00 -7.03
C PHE A 369 -12.45 0.22 -7.56
N SER A 370 -12.52 -1.11 -7.63
CA SER A 370 -11.45 -1.96 -8.17
C SER A 370 -11.84 -2.50 -9.54
N ASP A 371 -10.87 -2.66 -10.42
CA ASP A 371 -11.03 -3.18 -11.79
C ASP A 371 -12.05 -2.36 -12.64
N VAL A 372 -12.20 -1.07 -12.33
CA VAL A 372 -13.14 -0.16 -13.00
C VAL A 372 -12.57 0.29 -14.34
N GLU A 373 -13.42 0.25 -15.38
CA GLU A 373 -13.09 0.82 -16.68
C GLU A 373 -13.58 2.26 -16.79
N ALA A 374 -12.73 3.14 -17.30
CA ALA A 374 -13.11 4.52 -17.60
C ALA A 374 -14.06 4.56 -18.81
N PRO A 375 -15.03 5.50 -18.85
CA PRO A 375 -15.96 5.62 -19.96
C PRO A 375 -15.22 5.95 -21.25
N ALA A 376 -15.82 5.62 -22.39
CA ALA A 376 -15.33 6.03 -23.71
C ALA A 376 -15.36 7.55 -23.82
N LYS A 377 -14.36 8.14 -24.47
CA LYS A 377 -14.43 9.54 -24.90
C LYS A 377 -15.33 9.61 -26.11
N LEU A 378 -16.42 10.39 -26.00
CA LEU A 378 -17.36 10.64 -27.09
C LEU A 378 -16.79 11.61 -28.11
#